data_b8c502aab6c987b528521cc0affb7403
#
_entry.id   b8c502aab6c987b528521cc0affb7403
#
_cell.length_a   1.000
_cell.length_b   1.000
_cell.length_c   1.000
_cell.angle_alpha   90.00
_cell.angle_beta   90.00
_cell.angle_gamma   90.00
#
_symmetry.space_group_name_H-M   'P 1'
#
loop_
_entity.id
_entity.type
_entity.pdbx_description
1 polymer ?
#
loop_
_entity_poly.entity_id
_entity_poly.type
_entity_poly.pdbx_seq_one_letter_code
_entity_poly.pdbx_strand_id
1 'polypeptide(L)'
;QWVFAQAGVKLPIKTASCGALMNAAKKSGQWVTKDYRPGDVVIYDFPGGAATDHCGIVESAAGADVTAIEGNTSEQGSQSNGGMVCRKRRAGKLIVGAVRPAFEEKKEEETVDAEKFRELWMALRREFQESAGGQWSQEARDWAVNSGLISGSGKLPDGSPNYMWEDVMTREQLAAVLYRFAKLA
;
A
#
# COMPACT_ATOMS: atom_id res chain seq x y z
N GLN A 1 -1.09 1.79 -24.36
CA GLN A 1 -0.34 2.94 -23.80
C GLN A 1 -1.20 3.82 -22.90
N TRP A 2 -2.43 4.15 -23.31
CA TRP A 2 -3.33 4.97 -22.51
C TRP A 2 -3.56 4.38 -21.09
N VAL A 3 -3.81 3.06 -20.97
CA VAL A 3 -4.01 2.35 -19.68
C VAL A 3 -2.81 2.55 -18.76
N PHE A 4 -1.59 2.38 -19.27
CA PHE A 4 -0.37 2.57 -18.48
C PHE A 4 -0.16 4.03 -18.06
N ALA A 5 -0.49 4.98 -18.94
CA ALA A 5 -0.43 6.40 -18.60
C ALA A 5 -1.42 6.76 -17.48
N GLN A 6 -2.65 6.21 -17.50
CA GLN A 6 -3.63 6.40 -16.42
C GLN A 6 -3.17 5.75 -15.09
N ALA A 7 -2.44 4.64 -15.17
CA ALA A 7 -1.87 3.96 -14.01
C ALA A 7 -0.55 4.59 -13.51
N GLY A 8 -0.06 5.67 -14.13
CA GLY A 8 1.22 6.28 -13.77
C GLY A 8 2.45 5.45 -14.15
N VAL A 9 2.26 4.36 -14.92
CA VAL A 9 3.33 3.40 -15.26
C VAL A 9 3.94 3.75 -16.61
N LYS A 10 5.27 3.84 -16.67
CA LYS A 10 6.00 4.18 -17.91
C LYS A 10 6.37 2.92 -18.69
N LEU A 11 6.02 2.92 -19.98
CA LEU A 11 6.56 1.96 -20.94
C LEU A 11 7.87 2.49 -21.53
N PRO A 12 8.77 1.59 -22.02
CA PRO A 12 10.10 1.98 -22.52
C PRO A 12 10.04 2.94 -23.73
N ILE A 13 8.94 2.93 -24.45
CA ILE A 13 8.70 3.84 -25.59
C ILE A 13 7.18 4.06 -25.78
N LYS A 14 6.82 5.21 -26.30
CA LYS A 14 5.47 5.50 -26.79
C LYS A 14 5.38 5.18 -28.28
N THR A 15 4.71 4.08 -28.66
CA THR A 15 4.62 3.59 -30.04
C THR A 15 3.34 2.77 -30.25
N ALA A 16 2.85 2.73 -31.49
CA ALA A 16 1.80 1.80 -31.92
C ALA A 16 2.36 0.49 -32.48
N SER A 17 3.68 0.35 -32.65
CA SER A 17 4.32 -0.83 -33.20
C SER A 17 4.77 -1.78 -32.09
N CYS A 18 4.28 -3.03 -32.13
CA CYS A 18 4.69 -4.09 -31.21
C CYS A 18 6.18 -4.40 -31.36
N GLY A 19 6.71 -4.40 -32.59
CA GLY A 19 8.15 -4.62 -32.85
C GLY A 19 9.03 -3.50 -32.28
N ALA A 20 8.63 -2.24 -32.41
CA ALA A 20 9.35 -1.12 -31.81
C ALA A 20 9.31 -1.19 -30.28
N LEU A 21 8.17 -1.56 -29.69
CA LEU A 21 8.03 -1.75 -28.25
C LEU A 21 8.92 -2.87 -27.75
N MET A 22 8.96 -4.03 -28.44
CA MET A 22 9.85 -5.15 -28.15
C MET A 22 11.33 -4.70 -28.14
N ASN A 23 11.74 -4.02 -29.21
CA ASN A 23 13.14 -3.59 -29.34
C ASN A 23 13.55 -2.57 -28.26
N ALA A 24 12.67 -1.66 -27.90
CA ALA A 24 12.90 -0.72 -26.80
C ALA A 24 13.00 -1.46 -25.44
N ALA A 25 12.12 -2.43 -25.20
CA ALA A 25 12.14 -3.22 -23.98
C ALA A 25 13.42 -4.08 -23.84
N LYS A 26 13.90 -4.65 -24.95
CA LYS A 26 15.20 -5.37 -24.98
C LYS A 26 16.35 -4.43 -24.61
N LYS A 27 16.36 -3.21 -25.13
CA LYS A 27 17.39 -2.21 -24.83
C LYS A 27 17.35 -1.71 -23.38
N SER A 28 16.17 -1.62 -22.78
CA SER A 28 15.99 -1.14 -21.40
C SER A 28 16.03 -2.26 -20.34
N GLY A 29 16.26 -3.53 -20.73
CA GLY A 29 16.26 -4.66 -19.80
C GLY A 29 14.87 -5.06 -19.29
N GLN A 30 13.81 -4.58 -19.94
CA GLN A 30 12.41 -4.85 -19.56
C GLN A 30 11.77 -6.00 -20.38
N TRP A 31 12.55 -6.72 -21.19
CA TRP A 31 12.06 -7.81 -22.00
C TRP A 31 12.18 -9.15 -21.28
N VAL A 32 11.08 -9.92 -21.21
CA VAL A 32 11.01 -11.25 -20.62
C VAL A 32 10.43 -12.25 -21.62
N THR A 33 10.91 -13.52 -21.57
CA THR A 33 10.46 -14.61 -22.46
C THR A 33 9.83 -15.79 -21.70
N LYS A 34 9.71 -15.68 -20.41
CA LYS A 34 9.11 -16.67 -19.50
C LYS A 34 8.66 -15.99 -18.20
N ASP A 35 7.98 -16.75 -17.34
CA ASP A 35 7.53 -16.30 -16.01
C ASP A 35 6.71 -15.00 -16.10
N TYR A 36 5.75 -15.01 -17.05
CA TYR A 36 4.85 -13.87 -17.28
C TYR A 36 4.02 -13.56 -16.03
N ARG A 37 3.78 -12.26 -15.78
CA ARG A 37 3.10 -11.77 -14.60
C ARG A 37 1.96 -10.83 -14.97
N PRO A 38 0.93 -10.66 -14.14
CA PRO A 38 -0.06 -9.63 -14.32
C PRO A 38 0.58 -8.26 -14.56
N GLY A 39 0.08 -7.55 -15.57
CA GLY A 39 0.61 -6.25 -15.98
C GLY A 39 1.72 -6.29 -17.04
N ASP A 40 2.33 -7.45 -17.33
CA ASP A 40 3.23 -7.58 -18.48
C ASP A 40 2.48 -7.29 -19.78
N VAL A 41 3.13 -6.63 -20.75
CA VAL A 41 2.59 -6.44 -22.10
C VAL A 41 3.12 -7.54 -22.99
N VAL A 42 2.32 -8.59 -23.17
CA VAL A 42 2.67 -9.75 -24.02
C VAL A 42 2.53 -9.38 -25.49
N ILE A 43 3.50 -9.84 -26.29
CA ILE A 43 3.53 -9.66 -27.75
C ILE A 43 3.37 -11.02 -28.42
N TYR A 44 2.51 -11.07 -29.42
CA TYR A 44 2.13 -12.28 -30.14
C TYR A 44 2.66 -12.29 -31.57
N ASP A 45 2.87 -13.50 -32.09
CA ASP A 45 3.13 -13.84 -33.48
C ASP A 45 2.04 -14.84 -33.91
N PHE A 46 1.11 -14.42 -34.76
CA PHE A 46 0.06 -15.27 -35.28
C PHE A 46 0.44 -15.87 -36.65
N PRO A 47 0.06 -17.12 -36.92
CA PRO A 47 0.36 -17.74 -38.22
C PRO A 47 -0.13 -16.92 -39.40
N GLY A 48 0.77 -16.62 -40.33
CA GLY A 48 0.48 -15.90 -41.58
C GLY A 48 0.54 -14.38 -41.48
N GLY A 49 0.87 -13.83 -40.32
CA GLY A 49 1.04 -12.40 -40.09
C GLY A 49 2.51 -11.96 -40.04
N ALA A 50 2.77 -10.76 -39.55
CA ALA A 50 4.11 -10.27 -39.23
C ALA A 50 4.55 -10.83 -37.88
N ALA A 51 5.86 -10.96 -37.65
CA ALA A 51 6.44 -11.58 -36.46
C ALA A 51 6.15 -10.87 -35.11
N THR A 52 5.34 -9.82 -35.10
CA THR A 52 4.89 -9.07 -33.91
C THR A 52 3.54 -8.43 -34.21
N ASP A 53 2.52 -9.29 -34.36
CA ASP A 53 1.22 -8.88 -34.90
C ASP A 53 0.34 -8.13 -33.92
N HIS A 54 0.43 -8.50 -32.65
CA HIS A 54 -0.56 -8.08 -31.66
C HIS A 54 0.06 -8.02 -30.27
N CYS A 55 -0.64 -7.36 -29.34
CA CYS A 55 -0.26 -7.34 -27.93
C CYS A 55 -1.48 -7.32 -27.02
N GLY A 56 -1.26 -7.75 -25.79
CA GLY A 56 -2.26 -7.71 -24.71
C GLY A 56 -1.60 -7.42 -23.38
N ILE A 57 -2.40 -7.06 -22.39
CA ILE A 57 -1.95 -6.92 -20.99
C ILE A 57 -2.28 -8.23 -20.28
N VAL A 58 -1.26 -8.87 -19.71
CA VAL A 58 -1.43 -10.13 -18.98
C VAL A 58 -2.26 -9.87 -17.71
N GLU A 59 -3.32 -10.65 -17.57
CA GLU A 59 -4.14 -10.74 -16.36
C GLU A 59 -3.65 -11.89 -15.46
N SER A 60 -3.31 -13.04 -16.07
CA SER A 60 -2.77 -14.21 -15.37
C SER A 60 -1.94 -15.08 -16.31
N ALA A 61 -1.06 -15.90 -15.75
CA ALA A 61 -0.27 -16.87 -16.48
C ALA A 61 -0.37 -18.27 -15.85
N ALA A 62 -0.34 -19.29 -16.69
CA ALA A 62 -0.30 -20.70 -16.27
C ALA A 62 0.75 -21.42 -17.12
N GLY A 63 1.97 -21.54 -16.59
CA GLY A 63 3.13 -21.97 -17.35
C GLY A 63 3.48 -20.98 -18.45
N ALA A 64 3.51 -21.46 -19.71
CA ALA A 64 3.74 -20.59 -20.87
C ALA A 64 2.47 -19.91 -21.41
N ASP A 65 1.28 -20.39 -21.04
CA ASP A 65 0.01 -19.82 -21.48
C ASP A 65 -0.34 -18.58 -20.67
N VAL A 66 -1.02 -17.61 -21.30
CA VAL A 66 -1.49 -16.41 -20.61
C VAL A 66 -2.97 -16.18 -20.86
N THR A 67 -3.65 -15.57 -19.87
CA THR A 67 -4.89 -14.86 -20.07
C THR A 67 -4.58 -13.36 -20.10
N ALA A 68 -4.99 -12.69 -21.17
CA ALA A 68 -4.68 -11.28 -21.38
C ALA A 68 -5.92 -10.47 -21.76
N ILE A 69 -5.89 -9.18 -21.46
CA ILE A 69 -6.84 -8.20 -21.96
C ILE A 69 -6.25 -7.59 -23.23
N GLU A 70 -6.96 -7.74 -24.33
CA GLU A 70 -6.52 -7.35 -25.66
C GLU A 70 -7.47 -6.33 -26.28
N GLY A 71 -6.94 -5.25 -26.80
CA GLY A 71 -7.69 -4.27 -27.57
C GLY A 71 -7.58 -4.51 -29.07
N ASN A 72 -8.52 -3.96 -29.84
CA ASN A 72 -8.58 -4.10 -31.31
C ASN A 72 -8.63 -5.56 -31.78
N THR A 73 -9.32 -6.43 -31.05
CA THR A 73 -9.54 -7.85 -31.36
C THR A 73 -11.02 -8.15 -31.46
N SER A 74 -11.42 -9.41 -31.66
CA SER A 74 -12.80 -9.85 -31.64
C SER A 74 -12.93 -11.22 -30.96
N GLU A 75 -14.14 -11.59 -30.56
CA GLU A 75 -14.35 -12.91 -29.92
C GLU A 75 -14.08 -14.06 -30.90
N GLN A 76 -14.57 -13.97 -32.13
CA GLN A 76 -14.56 -15.07 -33.11
C GLN A 76 -13.99 -14.68 -34.50
N GLY A 77 -13.67 -13.43 -34.72
CA GLY A 77 -13.15 -12.91 -35.99
C GLY A 77 -11.66 -12.65 -36.00
N SER A 78 -11.27 -11.43 -36.41
CA SER A 78 -9.89 -11.01 -36.44
C SER A 78 -9.26 -11.06 -35.05
N GLN A 79 -8.08 -11.63 -34.97
CA GLN A 79 -7.31 -11.71 -33.72
C GLN A 79 -6.51 -10.45 -33.41
N SER A 80 -6.34 -9.56 -34.40
CA SER A 80 -5.52 -8.37 -34.30
C SER A 80 -6.16 -7.10 -34.90
N ASN A 81 -7.41 -7.17 -35.39
CA ASN A 81 -8.13 -6.03 -35.96
C ASN A 81 -9.65 -6.21 -35.88
N GLY A 82 -10.19 -6.37 -34.71
CA GLY A 82 -11.63 -6.63 -34.50
C GLY A 82 -12.42 -5.49 -33.89
N GLY A 83 -11.77 -4.40 -33.46
CA GLY A 83 -12.40 -3.22 -32.87
C GLY A 83 -12.96 -3.39 -31.46
N MET A 84 -12.78 -4.54 -30.83
CA MET A 84 -13.27 -4.85 -29.50
C MET A 84 -12.13 -4.93 -28.46
N VAL A 85 -12.51 -4.88 -27.20
CA VAL A 85 -11.64 -5.27 -26.07
C VAL A 85 -12.14 -6.61 -25.54
N CYS A 86 -11.27 -7.62 -25.56
CA CYS A 86 -11.62 -8.97 -25.15
C CYS A 86 -10.61 -9.54 -24.14
N ARG A 87 -11.12 -10.39 -23.24
CA ARG A 87 -10.28 -11.27 -22.42
C ARG A 87 -9.99 -12.53 -23.23
N LYS A 88 -8.73 -12.80 -23.52
CA LYS A 88 -8.30 -13.92 -24.35
C LYS A 88 -7.32 -14.82 -23.58
N ARG A 89 -7.52 -16.16 -23.70
CA ARG A 89 -6.48 -17.12 -23.36
C ARG A 89 -5.61 -17.40 -24.58
N ARG A 90 -4.31 -17.28 -24.44
CA ARG A 90 -3.32 -17.49 -25.52
C ARG A 90 -2.33 -18.56 -25.13
N ALA A 91 -2.13 -19.49 -26.06
CA ALA A 91 -1.13 -20.52 -25.91
C ALA A 91 0.28 -19.95 -26.02
N GLY A 92 1.21 -20.46 -25.21
CA GLY A 92 2.61 -20.02 -25.16
C GLY A 92 3.33 -20.02 -26.50
N LYS A 93 2.97 -20.95 -27.40
CA LYS A 93 3.55 -21.03 -28.76
C LYS A 93 3.28 -19.80 -29.65
N LEU A 94 2.32 -18.96 -29.29
CA LEU A 94 2.00 -17.72 -29.98
C LEU A 94 2.72 -16.51 -29.36
N ILE A 95 3.41 -16.69 -28.27
CA ILE A 95 4.00 -15.60 -27.50
C ILE A 95 5.48 -15.45 -27.88
N VAL A 96 5.82 -14.27 -28.39
CA VAL A 96 7.21 -13.87 -28.67
C VAL A 96 7.95 -13.54 -27.37
N GLY A 97 7.26 -12.94 -26.43
CA GLY A 97 7.74 -12.49 -25.14
C GLY A 97 6.87 -11.38 -24.61
N ALA A 98 7.29 -10.72 -23.55
CA ALA A 98 6.57 -9.62 -22.96
C ALA A 98 7.48 -8.49 -22.51
N VAL A 99 6.93 -7.28 -22.51
CA VAL A 99 7.52 -6.13 -21.83
C VAL A 99 7.05 -6.14 -20.40
N ARG A 100 7.96 -6.12 -19.45
CA ARG A 100 7.68 -5.95 -18.02
C ARG A 100 7.92 -4.52 -17.63
N PRO A 101 6.85 -3.70 -17.46
CA PRO A 101 7.00 -2.33 -16.99
C PRO A 101 7.60 -2.31 -15.59
N ALA A 102 8.35 -1.26 -15.27
CA ALA A 102 8.73 -0.98 -13.89
C ALA A 102 7.49 -0.46 -13.15
N PHE A 103 6.78 -1.34 -12.48
CA PHE A 103 5.78 -0.92 -11.49
C PHE A 103 6.54 -0.41 -10.27
N GLU A 104 6.15 0.75 -9.76
CA GLU A 104 6.53 1.11 -8.40
C GLU A 104 5.95 0.01 -7.50
N GLU A 105 6.80 -0.69 -6.77
CA GLU A 105 6.33 -1.56 -5.70
C GLU A 105 5.48 -0.67 -4.79
N LYS A 106 4.15 -0.87 -4.81
CA LYS A 106 3.35 -0.36 -3.71
C LYS A 106 3.99 -0.97 -2.47
N LYS A 107 4.61 -0.13 -1.64
CA LYS A 107 4.89 -0.53 -0.27
C LYS A 107 3.57 -1.10 0.21
N GLU A 108 3.55 -2.39 0.56
CA GLU A 108 2.39 -2.98 1.21
C GLU A 108 2.03 -2.00 2.32
N GLU A 109 0.83 -1.44 2.26
CA GLU A 109 0.32 -0.65 3.37
C GLU A 109 0.39 -1.61 4.55
N GLU A 110 1.25 -1.29 5.50
CA GLU A 110 1.43 -2.11 6.71
C GLU A 110 0.05 -2.14 7.36
N THR A 111 -0.65 -3.26 7.17
CA THR A 111 -1.99 -3.42 7.74
C THR A 111 -1.82 -3.49 9.23
N VAL A 112 -2.20 -2.41 9.91
CA VAL A 112 -2.17 -2.35 11.37
C VAL A 112 -3.32 -3.23 11.86
N ASP A 113 -3.01 -4.47 12.23
CA ASP A 113 -3.95 -5.34 12.89
C ASP A 113 -4.20 -4.89 14.35
N ALA A 114 -5.14 -5.55 15.04
CA ALA A 114 -5.50 -5.17 16.41
C ALA A 114 -4.34 -5.35 17.40
N GLU A 115 -3.42 -6.27 17.15
CA GLU A 115 -2.25 -6.51 18.01
C GLU A 115 -1.22 -5.40 17.83
N LYS A 116 -0.89 -5.08 16.57
CA LYS A 116 0.01 -3.97 16.24
C LYS A 116 -0.54 -2.62 16.69
N PHE A 117 -1.86 -2.40 16.52
CA PHE A 117 -2.51 -1.20 17.05
C PHE A 117 -2.37 -1.09 18.57
N ARG A 118 -2.59 -2.19 19.29
CA ARG A 118 -2.44 -2.22 20.77
C ARG A 118 -0.99 -1.91 21.18
N GLU A 119 -0.02 -2.50 20.50
CA GLU A 119 1.42 -2.24 20.75
C GLU A 119 1.74 -0.74 20.58
N LEU A 120 1.37 -0.16 19.44
CA LEU A 120 1.61 1.26 19.13
C LEU A 120 0.89 2.18 20.12
N TRP A 121 -0.37 1.86 20.45
CA TRP A 121 -1.14 2.62 21.43
C TRP A 121 -0.50 2.60 22.81
N MET A 122 -0.04 1.44 23.27
CA MET A 122 0.61 1.31 24.57
C MET A 122 1.97 2.02 24.60
N ALA A 123 2.72 2.04 23.50
CA ALA A 123 3.96 2.79 23.39
C ALA A 123 3.70 4.31 23.50
N LEU A 124 2.78 4.84 22.68
CA LEU A 124 2.38 6.25 22.72
C LEU A 124 1.84 6.67 24.09
N ARG A 125 1.00 5.83 24.68
CA ARG A 125 0.45 6.09 26.02
C ARG A 125 1.54 6.16 27.09
N ARG A 126 2.60 5.38 26.98
CA ARG A 126 3.75 5.44 27.91
C ARG A 126 4.44 6.79 27.85
N GLU A 127 4.63 7.34 26.64
CA GLU A 127 5.19 8.68 26.46
C GLU A 127 4.35 9.74 27.20
N PHE A 128 3.01 9.69 27.06
CA PHE A 128 2.10 10.58 27.77
C PHE A 128 2.14 10.39 29.30
N GLN A 129 2.30 9.18 29.77
CA GLN A 129 2.38 8.86 31.19
C GLN A 129 3.68 9.37 31.84
N GLU A 130 4.76 9.47 31.07
CA GLU A 130 6.07 9.96 31.52
C GLU A 130 6.24 11.48 31.32
N SER A 131 5.29 12.13 30.67
CA SER A 131 5.33 13.58 30.43
C SER A 131 5.14 14.39 31.70
N ALA A 132 5.98 15.44 31.84
CA ALA A 132 5.90 16.37 32.97
C ALA A 132 4.68 17.30 32.96
N GLY A 133 3.92 17.30 31.88
CA GLY A 133 2.79 18.23 31.65
C GLY A 133 3.24 19.66 31.32
N GLY A 134 2.33 20.45 30.73
CA GLY A 134 2.62 21.81 30.27
C GLY A 134 2.75 22.86 31.38
N GLN A 135 3.56 23.90 31.17
CA GLN A 135 3.74 24.98 32.14
C GLN A 135 2.45 25.74 32.49
N TRP A 136 1.52 25.81 31.55
CA TRP A 136 0.24 26.52 31.72
C TRP A 136 -0.63 25.97 32.87
N SER A 137 -0.44 24.71 33.25
CA SER A 137 -1.22 24.04 34.30
C SER A 137 -0.42 23.83 35.60
N GLN A 138 0.80 24.37 35.73
CA GLN A 138 1.69 24.08 36.86
C GLN A 138 1.02 24.40 38.20
N GLU A 139 0.45 25.61 38.37
CA GLU A 139 -0.20 26.04 39.61
C GLU A 139 -1.36 25.10 39.99
N ALA A 140 -2.18 24.71 39.02
CA ALA A 140 -3.30 23.81 39.27
C ALA A 140 -2.83 22.40 39.64
N ARG A 141 -1.74 21.92 39.04
CA ARG A 141 -1.13 20.62 39.39
C ARG A 141 -0.57 20.61 40.80
N ASP A 142 0.19 21.66 41.15
CA ASP A 142 0.75 21.81 42.49
C ASP A 142 -0.35 21.84 43.55
N TRP A 143 -1.41 22.60 43.30
CA TRP A 143 -2.57 22.62 44.17
C TRP A 143 -3.23 21.22 44.27
N ALA A 144 -3.44 20.51 43.18
CA ALA A 144 -4.09 19.20 43.16
C ALA A 144 -3.26 18.14 43.92
N VAL A 145 -1.95 18.21 43.85
CA VAL A 145 -1.04 17.34 44.61
C VAL A 145 -1.03 17.69 46.09
N ASN A 146 -0.83 18.98 46.44
CA ASN A 146 -0.73 19.45 47.80
C ASN A 146 -2.02 19.28 48.58
N SER A 147 -3.18 19.34 47.92
CA SER A 147 -4.49 19.07 48.50
C SER A 147 -4.82 17.56 48.63
N GLY A 148 -3.97 16.69 48.13
CA GLY A 148 -4.21 15.24 48.10
C GLY A 148 -5.27 14.78 47.10
N LEU A 149 -5.69 15.67 46.20
CA LEU A 149 -6.67 15.35 45.18
C LEU A 149 -6.10 14.33 44.15
N ILE A 150 -4.83 14.51 43.77
CA ILE A 150 -4.08 13.63 42.91
C ILE A 150 -2.85 13.10 43.64
N SER A 151 -2.67 11.78 43.68
CA SER A 151 -1.60 11.13 44.44
C SER A 151 -0.54 10.42 43.60
N GLY A 152 -0.65 10.47 42.28
CA GLY A 152 0.24 9.75 41.37
C GLY A 152 0.01 8.23 41.34
N SER A 153 0.68 7.55 40.42
CA SER A 153 0.49 6.10 40.16
C SER A 153 1.83 5.44 39.77
N GLY A 154 2.83 5.58 40.63
CA GLY A 154 4.15 4.99 40.39
C GLY A 154 5.27 6.02 40.51
N LYS A 155 6.44 5.69 39.92
CA LYS A 155 7.62 6.57 39.91
C LYS A 155 8.15 6.70 38.50
N LEU A 156 8.67 7.89 38.18
CA LEU A 156 9.48 8.14 37.01
C LEU A 156 10.89 7.52 37.14
N PRO A 157 11.67 7.41 36.06
CA PRO A 157 13.04 6.87 36.10
C PRO A 157 13.99 7.61 37.06
N ASP A 158 13.74 8.88 37.34
CA ASP A 158 14.51 9.71 38.30
C ASP A 158 14.07 9.49 39.77
N GLY A 159 13.08 8.62 40.02
CA GLY A 159 12.53 8.29 41.32
C GLY A 159 11.42 9.23 41.83
N SER A 160 11.09 10.32 41.11
CA SER A 160 9.99 11.22 41.45
C SER A 160 8.62 10.55 41.23
N PRO A 161 7.55 11.03 41.91
CA PRO A 161 6.20 10.51 41.70
C PRO A 161 5.74 10.71 40.25
N ASN A 162 5.17 9.68 39.65
CA ASN A 162 4.55 9.78 38.32
C ASN A 162 3.07 10.11 38.47
N TYR A 163 2.68 11.29 38.07
CA TYR A 163 1.29 11.78 38.11
C TYR A 163 0.53 11.57 36.78
N MET A 164 1.21 11.14 35.72
CA MET A 164 0.61 10.88 34.40
C MET A 164 -0.21 12.05 33.86
N TRP A 165 0.35 13.26 33.90
CA TRP A 165 -0.37 14.51 33.59
C TRP A 165 -0.99 14.60 32.21
N GLU A 166 -0.41 13.93 31.23
CA GLU A 166 -0.85 13.94 29.83
C GLU A 166 -1.54 12.63 29.41
N ASP A 167 -1.70 11.65 30.33
CA ASP A 167 -2.42 10.43 30.02
C ASP A 167 -3.94 10.65 29.97
N VAL A 168 -4.63 9.80 29.23
CA VAL A 168 -6.10 9.81 29.17
C VAL A 168 -6.69 9.35 30.48
N MET A 169 -7.63 10.14 31.03
CA MET A 169 -8.33 9.83 32.25
C MET A 169 -9.54 8.93 31.98
N THR A 170 -9.68 7.85 32.72
CA THR A 170 -10.89 7.01 32.67
C THR A 170 -12.03 7.65 33.45
N ARG A 171 -13.28 7.25 33.16
CA ARG A 171 -14.45 7.68 33.93
C ARG A 171 -14.36 7.30 35.41
N GLU A 172 -13.75 6.19 35.72
CA GLU A 172 -13.52 5.70 37.11
C GLU A 172 -12.54 6.63 37.83
N GLN A 173 -11.42 7.00 37.19
CA GLN A 173 -10.45 7.94 37.74
C GLN A 173 -11.08 9.32 37.97
N LEU A 174 -11.87 9.82 37.01
CA LEU A 174 -12.63 11.08 37.16
C LEU A 174 -13.58 11.02 38.36
N ALA A 175 -14.34 9.94 38.52
CA ALA A 175 -15.25 9.77 39.66
C ALA A 175 -14.49 9.77 40.99
N ALA A 176 -13.33 9.12 41.07
CA ALA A 176 -12.48 9.10 42.25
C ALA A 176 -11.93 10.51 42.60
N VAL A 177 -11.53 11.29 41.59
CA VAL A 177 -11.07 12.69 41.77
C VAL A 177 -12.23 13.56 42.29
N LEU A 178 -13.40 13.51 41.64
CA LEU A 178 -14.57 14.26 42.07
C LEU A 178 -15.03 13.92 43.49
N TYR A 179 -14.98 12.63 43.87
CA TYR A 179 -15.29 12.20 45.22
C TYR A 179 -14.32 12.76 46.27
N ARG A 180 -13.03 12.78 45.99
CA ARG A 180 -12.02 13.41 46.87
C ARG A 180 -12.24 14.92 46.96
N PHE A 181 -12.50 15.58 45.83
CA PHE A 181 -12.78 17.01 45.78
C PHE A 181 -13.98 17.40 46.67
N ALA A 182 -15.06 16.63 46.62
CA ALA A 182 -16.25 16.88 47.48
C ALA A 182 -15.96 16.70 48.98
N LYS A 183 -14.84 16.05 49.36
CA LYS A 183 -14.43 15.90 50.75
C LYS A 183 -13.41 16.95 51.22
N LEU A 184 -12.87 17.78 50.30
CA LEU A 184 -12.00 18.93 50.65
C LEU A 184 -12.79 20.15 51.14
N ALA A 185 -14.07 20.21 50.84
CA ALA A 185 -15.01 21.20 51.30
C ALA A 185 -15.59 20.80 52.64
#